data_86aaf0c49781cfb471e018a994d4d94e
#
_entry.id   86aaf0c49781cfb471e018a994d4d94e
#
_cell.length_a   1.000
_cell.length_b   1.000
_cell.length_c   1.000
_cell.angle_alpha   90.00
_cell.angle_beta   90.00
_cell.angle_gamma   90.00
#
_symmetry.space_group_name_H-M   'P 1'
#
loop_
_entity.id
_entity.type
_entity.pdbx_description
1 polymer ?
#
loop_
_entity_poly.entity_id
_entity_poly.type
_entity_poly.pdbx_seq_one_letter_code
_entity_poly.pdbx_strand_id
1 'polypeptide(L)'
;MTFDRLQPGSVLGQCDFEFNEATFGEWSALFPDDSASRPTMPSAMVAMVLMRAFVSIMRDRPPGNIHAGQKFRIVSLPVLGDRFSTQLQCLSKDIRNSRRWVTFGSETSDAASRPLFFGEMTTLWAA
;
A
#
# COMPACT_ATOMS: atom_id res chain seq x y z
N MET A 1 7.27 -15.72 3.94
CA MET A 1 7.42 -14.87 5.16
C MET A 1 6.45 -15.34 6.24
N THR A 2 6.98 -16.04 7.23
CA THR A 2 6.19 -16.52 8.37
C THR A 2 6.05 -15.44 9.44
N PHE A 3 5.07 -15.61 10.33
CA PHE A 3 4.85 -14.71 11.45
C PHE A 3 6.11 -14.52 12.32
N ASP A 4 6.84 -15.61 12.58
CA ASP A 4 8.03 -15.55 13.43
C ASP A 4 9.16 -14.72 12.81
N ARG A 5 9.24 -14.70 11.48
CA ARG A 5 10.27 -13.95 10.75
C ARG A 5 9.96 -12.45 10.62
N LEU A 6 8.70 -12.05 10.79
CA LEU A 6 8.33 -10.65 10.78
C LEU A 6 8.85 -9.96 12.05
N GLN A 7 9.55 -8.85 11.90
CA GLN A 7 10.13 -8.10 13.01
C GLN A 7 9.51 -6.70 13.07
N PRO A 8 8.79 -6.36 14.16
CA PRO A 8 8.28 -5.01 14.33
C PRO A 8 9.38 -3.97 14.22
N GLY A 9 9.12 -2.89 13.49
CA GLY A 9 10.07 -1.83 13.19
C GLY A 9 10.95 -2.07 11.97
N SER A 10 10.92 -3.27 11.37
CA SER A 10 11.74 -3.55 10.19
C SER A 10 11.10 -3.05 8.89
N VAL A 11 11.94 -2.56 8.00
CA VAL A 11 11.57 -2.25 6.61
C VAL A 11 11.58 -3.54 5.81
N LEU A 12 10.49 -3.83 5.12
CA LEU A 12 10.31 -5.06 4.36
C LEU A 12 10.67 -4.89 2.88
N GLY A 13 10.59 -3.69 2.37
CA GLY A 13 10.95 -3.38 1.00
C GLY A 13 10.37 -2.06 0.52
N GLN A 14 10.62 -1.79 -0.75
CA GLN A 14 10.19 -0.58 -1.45
C GLN A 14 9.70 -0.94 -2.84
N CYS A 15 8.71 -0.22 -3.31
CA CYS A 15 8.13 -0.40 -4.64
C CYS A 15 7.96 0.96 -5.31
N ASP A 16 8.47 1.09 -6.54
CA ASP A 16 8.40 2.32 -7.31
C ASP A 16 7.20 2.29 -8.26
N PHE A 17 6.59 3.45 -8.44
CA PHE A 17 5.43 3.64 -9.29
C PHE A 17 5.57 4.88 -10.16
N GLU A 18 4.83 4.87 -11.26
CA GLU A 18 4.57 6.05 -12.08
C GLU A 18 3.07 6.18 -12.30
N PHE A 19 2.52 7.35 -12.00
CA PHE A 19 1.13 7.65 -12.34
C PHE A 19 1.06 8.16 -13.78
N ASN A 20 0.75 7.26 -14.71
CA ASN A 20 0.77 7.53 -16.14
C ASN A 20 -0.60 7.37 -16.80
N GLU A 21 -0.71 7.73 -18.07
CA GLU A 21 -1.94 7.66 -18.85
C GLU A 21 -2.50 6.23 -18.92
N ALA A 22 -1.64 5.23 -19.04
CA ALA A 22 -2.08 3.82 -19.11
C ALA A 22 -2.76 3.39 -17.81
N THR A 23 -2.16 3.69 -16.66
CA THR A 23 -2.73 3.38 -15.35
C THR A 23 -4.03 4.15 -15.10
N PHE A 24 -4.04 5.44 -15.44
CA PHE A 24 -5.24 6.25 -15.30
C PHE A 24 -6.37 5.78 -16.21
N GLY A 25 -6.05 5.37 -17.44
CA GLY A 25 -7.01 4.83 -18.40
C GLY A 25 -7.65 3.53 -17.92
N GLU A 26 -6.86 2.62 -17.36
CA GLU A 26 -7.38 1.38 -16.76
C GLU A 26 -8.32 1.66 -15.60
N TRP A 27 -7.95 2.60 -14.74
CA TRP A 27 -8.78 3.02 -13.61
C TRP A 27 -10.09 3.65 -14.07
N SER A 28 -10.02 4.58 -15.04
CA SER A 28 -11.18 5.28 -15.57
C SER A 28 -12.17 4.38 -16.29
N ALA A 29 -11.69 3.27 -16.87
CA ALA A 29 -12.56 2.26 -17.48
C ALA A 29 -13.44 1.57 -16.44
N LEU A 30 -12.92 1.38 -15.22
CA LEU A 30 -13.65 0.78 -14.09
C LEU A 30 -14.45 1.81 -13.30
N PHE A 31 -13.94 3.03 -13.20
CA PHE A 31 -14.52 4.13 -12.41
C PHE A 31 -14.60 5.39 -13.26
N PRO A 32 -15.57 5.49 -14.20
CA PRO A 32 -15.63 6.61 -15.16
C PRO A 32 -15.76 7.97 -14.52
N ASP A 33 -16.41 8.07 -13.35
CA ASP A 33 -16.62 9.33 -12.65
C ASP A 33 -15.30 9.95 -12.15
N ASP A 34 -14.26 9.15 -11.97
CA ASP A 34 -12.95 9.61 -11.51
C ASP A 34 -12.15 10.33 -12.61
N SER A 35 -12.60 10.28 -13.86
CA SER A 35 -11.95 11.00 -14.97
C SER A 35 -11.93 12.52 -14.76
N ALA A 36 -12.84 13.06 -13.96
CA ALA A 36 -12.88 14.48 -13.59
C ALA A 36 -11.71 14.88 -12.68
N SER A 37 -10.99 13.92 -12.09
CA SER A 37 -9.84 14.19 -11.22
C SER A 37 -8.58 14.61 -11.98
N ARG A 38 -8.56 14.46 -13.31
CA ARG A 38 -7.38 14.83 -14.12
C ARG A 38 -6.95 16.27 -13.87
N PRO A 39 -5.63 16.55 -13.80
CA PRO A 39 -4.51 15.59 -13.91
C PRO A 39 -4.13 14.89 -12.60
N THR A 40 -4.88 15.12 -11.52
CA THR A 40 -4.58 14.59 -10.18
C THR A 40 -5.07 13.14 -10.04
N MET A 41 -4.27 12.32 -9.38
CA MET A 41 -4.65 10.95 -9.05
C MET A 41 -5.95 10.95 -8.23
N PRO A 42 -6.95 10.12 -8.59
CA PRO A 42 -8.11 9.91 -7.74
C PRO A 42 -7.71 9.38 -6.36
N SER A 43 -8.31 9.91 -5.30
CA SER A 43 -7.96 9.50 -3.92
C SER A 43 -8.17 8.01 -3.67
N ALA A 44 -9.19 7.40 -4.29
CA ALA A 44 -9.45 5.96 -4.17
C ALA A 44 -8.33 5.10 -4.77
N MET A 45 -7.53 5.62 -5.71
CA MET A 45 -6.38 4.91 -6.27
C MET A 45 -5.27 4.64 -5.25
N VAL A 46 -5.23 5.37 -4.16
CA VAL A 46 -4.26 5.16 -3.08
C VAL A 46 -4.34 3.71 -2.57
N ALA A 47 -5.55 3.18 -2.41
CA ALA A 47 -5.74 1.78 -2.00
C ALA A 47 -5.08 0.80 -2.97
N MET A 48 -5.23 1.02 -4.27
CA MET A 48 -4.61 0.18 -5.30
C MET A 48 -3.08 0.25 -5.23
N VAL A 49 -2.52 1.45 -5.10
CA VAL A 49 -1.07 1.66 -5.00
C VAL A 49 -0.50 0.89 -3.81
N LEU A 50 -1.11 1.03 -2.64
CA LEU A 50 -0.63 0.38 -1.42
C LEU A 50 -0.78 -1.14 -1.49
N MET A 51 -1.85 -1.65 -2.08
CA MET A 51 -2.02 -3.09 -2.29
C MET A 51 -1.01 -3.66 -3.29
N ARG A 52 -0.73 -2.96 -4.37
CA ARG A 52 0.30 -3.38 -5.34
C ARG A 52 1.68 -3.42 -4.68
N ALA A 53 2.01 -2.42 -3.87
CA ALA A 53 3.26 -2.40 -3.12
C ALA A 53 3.35 -3.61 -2.18
N PHE A 54 2.30 -3.87 -1.41
CA PHE A 54 2.25 -5.00 -0.50
C PHE A 54 2.46 -6.34 -1.23
N VAL A 55 1.71 -6.58 -2.30
CA VAL A 55 1.80 -7.82 -3.07
C VAL A 55 3.18 -7.98 -3.71
N SER A 56 3.77 -6.89 -4.22
CA SER A 56 5.08 -6.89 -4.85
C SER A 56 6.21 -7.17 -3.87
N ILE A 57 6.15 -6.58 -2.68
CA ILE A 57 7.18 -6.72 -1.64
C ILE A 57 7.04 -8.05 -0.91
N MET A 58 5.81 -8.46 -0.58
CA MET A 58 5.51 -9.66 0.21
C MET A 58 5.19 -10.86 -0.69
N ARG A 59 6.06 -11.13 -1.67
CA ARG A 59 5.87 -12.25 -2.61
C ARG A 59 5.89 -13.61 -1.93
N ASP A 60 6.64 -13.73 -0.86
CA ASP A 60 6.78 -14.96 -0.07
C ASP A 60 5.77 -15.08 1.07
N ARG A 61 4.70 -14.29 1.04
CA ARG A 61 3.64 -14.39 2.05
C ARG A 61 2.93 -15.73 1.97
N PRO A 62 2.54 -16.30 3.11
CA PRO A 62 1.78 -17.55 3.10
C PRO A 62 0.39 -17.32 2.51
N PRO A 63 -0.21 -18.34 1.88
CA PRO A 63 -1.61 -18.26 1.47
C PRO A 63 -2.55 -18.27 2.67
N GLY A 64 -3.72 -17.68 2.51
CA GLY A 64 -4.75 -17.68 3.55
C GLY A 64 -4.71 -16.51 4.52
N ASN A 65 -3.87 -15.51 4.28
CA ASN A 65 -3.90 -14.27 5.05
C ASN A 65 -5.23 -13.52 4.82
N ILE A 66 -5.72 -12.88 5.86
CA ILE A 66 -6.95 -12.09 5.80
C ILE A 66 -6.63 -10.62 6.03
N HIS A 67 -7.05 -9.77 5.10
CA HIS A 67 -7.00 -8.33 5.25
C HIS A 67 -8.17 -7.90 6.14
N ALA A 68 -7.90 -7.59 7.41
CA ALA A 68 -8.92 -7.35 8.42
C ALA A 68 -9.26 -5.86 8.59
N GLY A 69 -8.34 -4.96 8.27
CA GLY A 69 -8.57 -3.53 8.40
C GLY A 69 -7.58 -2.70 7.60
N GLN A 70 -8.00 -1.47 7.27
CA GLN A 70 -7.18 -0.55 6.50
C GLN A 70 -7.45 0.89 6.95
N LYS A 71 -6.37 1.65 7.13
CA LYS A 71 -6.43 3.10 7.35
C LYS A 71 -5.57 3.80 6.31
N PHE A 72 -6.04 4.96 5.85
CA PHE A 72 -5.30 5.81 4.93
C PHE A 72 -5.20 7.23 5.49
N ARG A 73 -4.06 7.88 5.20
CA ARG A 73 -3.89 9.31 5.42
C ARG A 73 -3.26 9.92 4.18
N ILE A 74 -3.96 10.84 3.55
CA ILE A 74 -3.52 11.50 2.31
C ILE A 74 -3.06 12.91 2.67
N VAL A 75 -1.80 13.22 2.33
CA VAL A 75 -1.21 14.55 2.47
C VAL A 75 -1.32 15.30 1.15
N SER A 76 -0.93 14.63 0.05
CA SER A 76 -0.96 15.17 -1.30
C SER A 76 -1.12 14.03 -2.29
N LEU A 77 -1.72 14.29 -3.43
CA LEU A 77 -1.90 13.31 -4.48
C LEU A 77 -1.00 13.64 -5.67
N PRO A 78 -0.35 12.62 -6.28
CA PRO A 78 0.45 12.84 -7.46
C PRO A 78 -0.40 13.26 -8.66
N VAL A 79 0.25 13.92 -9.62
CA VAL A 79 -0.36 14.26 -10.91
C VAL A 79 0.20 13.37 -12.02
N LEU A 80 -0.49 13.33 -13.16
CA LEU A 80 -0.04 12.55 -14.31
C LEU A 80 1.43 12.85 -14.65
N GLY A 81 2.22 11.79 -14.78
CA GLY A 81 3.66 11.84 -15.05
C GLY A 81 4.53 11.74 -13.81
N ASP A 82 3.96 11.88 -12.62
CA ASP A 82 4.73 11.82 -11.38
C ASP A 82 5.21 10.38 -11.09
N ARG A 83 6.44 10.30 -10.60
CA ARG A 83 7.02 9.08 -10.04
C ARG A 83 7.06 9.18 -8.53
N PHE A 84 6.80 8.07 -7.87
CA PHE A 84 6.79 7.99 -6.41
C PHE A 84 7.14 6.57 -5.96
N SER A 85 7.49 6.44 -4.69
CA SER A 85 7.91 5.18 -4.09
C SER A 85 7.12 4.91 -2.84
N THR A 86 6.76 3.65 -2.60
CA THR A 86 6.13 3.19 -1.37
C THR A 86 7.07 2.25 -0.62
N GLN A 87 7.36 2.59 0.63
CA GLN A 87 8.09 1.74 1.56
C GLN A 87 7.11 1.00 2.45
N LEU A 88 7.31 -0.29 2.62
CA LEU A 88 6.51 -1.14 3.50
C LEU A 88 7.32 -1.54 4.72
N GLN A 89 6.71 -1.47 5.90
CA GLN A 89 7.33 -1.90 7.15
C GLN A 89 6.36 -2.71 8.01
N CYS A 90 6.91 -3.56 8.87
CA CYS A 90 6.14 -4.23 9.90
C CYS A 90 6.03 -3.27 11.11
N LEU A 91 4.82 -2.85 11.45
CA LEU A 91 4.60 -1.97 12.59
C LEU A 91 4.47 -2.76 13.89
N SER A 92 3.69 -3.83 13.86
CA SER A 92 3.44 -4.64 15.05
C SER A 92 3.02 -6.05 14.68
N LYS A 93 3.24 -6.97 15.59
CA LYS A 93 2.66 -8.30 15.55
C LYS A 93 2.23 -8.74 16.94
N ASP A 94 1.16 -9.53 17.01
CA ASP A 94 0.56 -9.94 18.26
C ASP A 94 -0.21 -11.25 18.08
N ILE A 95 -0.31 -12.02 19.16
CA ILE A 95 -1.16 -13.20 19.19
C ILE A 95 -2.31 -12.91 20.15
N ARG A 96 -3.54 -12.90 19.62
CA ARG A 96 -4.77 -12.68 20.39
C ARG A 96 -5.77 -13.77 20.05
N ASN A 97 -6.31 -14.42 21.06
CA ASN A 97 -7.28 -15.51 20.87
C ASN A 97 -6.76 -16.59 19.90
N SER A 98 -5.50 -16.96 20.06
CA SER A 98 -4.80 -17.96 19.22
C SER A 98 -4.68 -17.56 17.75
N ARG A 99 -4.85 -16.29 17.41
CA ARG A 99 -4.72 -15.75 16.05
C ARG A 99 -3.52 -14.80 15.96
N ARG A 100 -2.80 -14.90 14.85
CA ARG A 100 -1.63 -14.07 14.57
C ARG A 100 -2.07 -12.78 13.88
N TRP A 101 -1.91 -11.66 14.58
CA TRP A 101 -2.22 -10.33 14.04
C TRP A 101 -0.93 -9.66 13.62
N VAL A 102 -0.92 -9.07 12.42
CA VAL A 102 0.21 -8.28 11.92
C VAL A 102 -0.32 -6.99 11.34
N THR A 103 0.28 -5.86 11.72
CA THR A 103 -0.01 -4.56 11.14
C THR A 103 1.19 -4.09 10.33
N PHE A 104 0.93 -3.78 9.07
CA PHE A 104 1.93 -3.21 8.16
C PHE A 104 1.68 -1.72 7.97
N GLY A 105 2.74 -0.94 7.96
CA GLY A 105 2.71 0.46 7.61
C GLY A 105 3.29 0.68 6.21
N SER A 106 2.71 1.60 5.48
CA SER A 106 3.21 2.03 4.19
C SER A 106 3.37 3.55 4.16
N GLU A 107 4.49 4.01 3.60
CA GLU A 107 4.79 5.42 3.40
C GLU A 107 5.14 5.63 1.93
N THR A 108 4.42 6.56 1.28
CA THR A 108 4.63 6.90 -0.11
C THR A 108 5.14 8.33 -0.20
N SER A 109 6.25 8.51 -0.93
CA SER A 109 6.90 9.79 -1.13
C SER A 109 7.18 10.02 -2.61
N ASP A 110 7.24 11.29 -3.02
CA ASP A 110 7.61 11.68 -4.39
C ASP A 110 9.13 11.60 -4.61
N ALA A 111 9.57 11.94 -5.83
CA ALA A 111 10.99 11.91 -6.20
C ALA A 111 11.85 12.88 -5.37
N ALA A 112 11.26 13.90 -4.75
CA ALA A 112 11.93 14.84 -3.86
C ALA A 112 11.81 14.44 -2.38
N SER A 113 11.38 13.22 -2.10
CA SER A 113 11.17 12.67 -0.74
C SER A 113 10.08 13.40 0.06
N ARG A 114 9.17 14.10 -0.61
CA ARG A 114 8.02 14.72 0.07
C ARG A 114 6.94 13.67 0.30
N PRO A 115 6.32 13.63 1.50
CA PRO A 115 5.28 12.66 1.77
C PRO A 115 4.02 12.91 0.95
N LEU A 116 3.44 11.84 0.41
CA LEU A 116 2.20 11.87 -0.37
C LEU A 116 1.06 11.24 0.43
N PHE A 117 1.19 9.97 0.79
CA PHE A 117 0.15 9.29 1.57
C PHE A 117 0.73 8.14 2.38
N PHE A 118 -0.04 7.71 3.38
CA PHE A 118 0.32 6.67 4.34
C PHE A 118 -0.81 5.66 4.44
N GLY A 119 -0.46 4.43 4.80
CA GLY A 119 -1.43 3.39 5.06
C GLY A 119 -1.05 2.55 6.26
N GLU A 120 -2.06 2.03 6.96
CA GLU A 120 -1.91 0.96 7.92
C GLU A 120 -2.85 -0.18 7.54
N MET A 121 -2.29 -1.36 7.36
CA MET A 121 -3.04 -2.55 7.02
C MET A 121 -2.93 -3.56 8.16
N THR A 122 -4.07 -3.92 8.72
CA THR A 122 -4.15 -4.94 9.76
C THR A 122 -4.58 -6.27 9.14
N THR A 123 -3.81 -7.31 9.41
CA THR A 123 -4.02 -8.63 8.83
C THR A 123 -4.10 -9.72 9.90
N LEU A 124 -4.81 -10.79 9.57
CA LEU A 124 -4.64 -12.09 10.22
C LEU A 124 -3.66 -12.90 9.38
N TRP A 125 -2.57 -13.33 10.01
CA TRP A 125 -1.47 -13.99 9.31
C TRP A 125 -1.61 -15.50 9.42
N ALA A 126 -1.53 -16.19 8.28
CA ALA A 126 -1.87 -17.61 8.21
C ALA A 126 -0.79 -18.53 8.80
N ALA A 127 0.49 -18.15 8.72
CA ALA A 127 1.57 -19.04 9.16
C ALA A 127 2.74 -18.33 9.85
#